data_a269f8483d1ff75e45f5d8963eec97ae
#
_entry.id   a269f8483d1ff75e45f5d8963eec97ae
#
_cell.length_a   1.000
_cell.length_b   1.000
_cell.length_c   1.000
_cell.angle_alpha   90.00
_cell.angle_beta   90.00
_cell.angle_gamma   90.00
#
_symmetry.space_group_name_H-M   'P 1'
#
loop_
_entity.id
_entity.type
_entity.pdbx_description
1 polymer ?
#
loop_
_entity_poly.entity_id
_entity_poly.type
_entity_poly.pdbx_seq_one_letter_code
_entity_poly.pdbx_strand_id
1 'polypeptide(L)'
;KIGVTSRTEAAMYAVSAGLVEPVAALGENGFTVVAGERESPASLDAESPSRRGWLQIFGQNPWLVMLLSAFLIVLGLSSAYLINRNQSITLASNGAAAATPPPRWREKAILPTARSGLAVAAYENRIYAIGGETGAEITGVLERYDPSKDSWTTLSTKPTPVTDIAAAVIGGLLYVPGGRLDDGQPTDILEAYDPRRDRWEQRASLPKPVSAYALVPFEGKIYLFGGWNGESYIADVLEYDPDGDAWHERSRMPTARGHAGAAMAGGKIYIIGGFDGEKALRVNEEYLPEDDTQSGSPWRERAPLPAGRYAMGVASVAEIVHVFGGSGEGSDFPALEYIPGNDDWLQIETPPNQPGSHLGAVLLGTHIYVLGGKVADQPMANNAEYQAIYTLSIPVAP
;
A
#
# COMPACT_ATOMS: atom_id res chain seq x y z
N LYS A 1 -2.22 1.00 23.06
CA LYS A 1 -2.17 0.93 21.57
C LYS A 1 -0.86 1.57 21.16
N ILE A 2 0.05 0.80 20.58
CA ILE A 2 1.30 1.29 19.98
C ILE A 2 0.93 1.75 18.59
N GLY A 3 1.11 3.05 18.31
CA GLY A 3 0.74 3.65 17.02
C GLY A 3 1.77 3.36 15.92
N VAL A 4 2.07 2.07 15.67
CA VAL A 4 2.97 1.62 14.59
C VAL A 4 2.13 1.17 13.40
N THR A 5 2.43 1.70 12.23
CA THR A 5 1.63 1.57 11.03
C THR A 5 2.24 0.61 9.99
N SER A 6 3.50 0.18 10.16
CA SER A 6 4.17 -0.76 9.24
C SER A 6 4.93 -1.88 9.98
N ARG A 7 5.19 -2.99 9.27
CA ARG A 7 6.01 -4.11 9.75
C ARG A 7 7.42 -3.66 10.11
N THR A 8 8.00 -2.78 9.32
CA THR A 8 9.34 -2.23 9.52
C THR A 8 9.37 -1.36 10.78
N GLU A 9 8.35 -0.55 10.99
CA GLU A 9 8.19 0.31 12.16
C GLU A 9 7.93 -0.50 13.44
N ALA A 10 7.10 -1.54 13.36
CA ALA A 10 6.88 -2.48 14.45
C ALA A 10 8.17 -3.26 14.79
N ALA A 11 8.94 -3.69 13.78
CA ALA A 11 10.22 -4.36 13.98
C ALA A 11 11.27 -3.41 14.57
N MET A 12 11.38 -2.18 14.07
CA MET A 12 12.28 -1.17 14.62
C MET A 12 11.92 -0.77 16.05
N TYR A 13 10.63 -0.64 16.35
CA TYR A 13 10.16 -0.38 17.70
C TYR A 13 10.51 -1.54 18.65
N ALA A 14 10.29 -2.79 18.22
CA ALA A 14 10.62 -3.97 19.02
C ALA A 14 12.13 -4.05 19.35
N VAL A 15 13.00 -3.70 18.39
CA VAL A 15 14.45 -3.62 18.60
C VAL A 15 14.83 -2.45 19.52
N SER A 16 14.27 -1.26 19.30
CA SER A 16 14.56 -0.07 20.12
C SER A 16 14.03 -0.18 21.54
N ALA A 17 12.93 -0.91 21.72
CA ALA A 17 12.35 -1.20 23.04
C ALA A 17 12.99 -2.41 23.75
N GLY A 18 14.01 -3.04 23.16
CA GLY A 18 14.71 -4.20 23.71
C GLY A 18 13.84 -5.46 23.80
N LEU A 19 12.76 -5.54 23.04
CA LEU A 19 11.83 -6.67 23.02
C LEU A 19 12.33 -7.82 22.12
N VAL A 20 13.25 -7.53 21.19
CA VAL A 20 13.87 -8.50 20.26
C VAL A 20 15.32 -8.06 20.00
N GLU A 21 16.27 -9.00 20.06
CA GLU A 21 17.63 -8.73 19.59
C GLU A 21 17.70 -8.72 18.07
N PRO A 22 18.50 -7.83 17.44
CA PRO A 22 18.69 -7.84 16.00
C PRO A 22 19.37 -9.14 15.59
N VAL A 23 18.66 -10.02 14.90
CA VAL A 23 19.24 -11.20 14.25
C VAL A 23 20.04 -10.66 13.06
N ALA A 24 21.38 -10.83 13.11
CA ALA A 24 22.22 -10.60 11.95
C ALA A 24 21.76 -11.55 10.83
N ALA A 25 21.11 -11.00 9.83
CA ALA A 25 20.74 -11.75 8.64
C ALA A 25 22.01 -12.18 7.93
N LEU A 26 22.27 -13.48 7.89
CA LEU A 26 23.17 -14.10 6.92
C LEU A 26 22.49 -13.99 5.55
N GLY A 27 22.70 -12.89 4.86
CA GLY A 27 22.29 -12.66 3.48
C GLY A 27 23.52 -12.60 2.60
N GLU A 28 23.62 -13.54 1.70
CA GLU A 28 24.53 -13.44 0.54
C GLU A 28 24.12 -12.21 -0.27
N ASN A 29 24.78 -11.08 -0.02
CA ASN A 29 25.17 -10.07 -1.00
C ASN A 29 25.71 -8.84 -0.25
N GLY A 30 26.97 -8.65 -0.40
CA GLY A 30 27.92 -7.71 0.08
C GLY A 30 27.43 -6.31 0.51
N PHE A 31 27.42 -6.09 1.80
CA PHE A 31 27.73 -4.78 2.36
C PHE A 31 28.87 -4.94 3.36
N THR A 32 30.02 -4.39 2.98
CA THR A 32 31.18 -4.29 3.84
C THR A 32 30.92 -3.19 4.86
N VAL A 33 30.71 -3.57 6.10
CA VAL A 33 30.77 -2.62 7.21
C VAL A 33 32.24 -2.37 7.48
N VAL A 34 32.71 -1.16 7.19
CA VAL A 34 34.04 -0.69 7.58
C VAL A 34 34.01 -0.51 9.10
N ALA A 35 34.60 -1.47 9.81
CA ALA A 35 34.93 -1.32 11.22
C ALA A 35 36.06 -0.29 11.35
N GLY A 36 35.76 0.84 11.96
CA GLY A 36 36.76 1.84 12.30
C GLY A 36 37.83 1.23 13.22
N GLU A 37 39.06 1.28 12.77
CA GLU A 37 40.23 0.95 13.55
C GLU A 37 40.29 1.84 14.81
N ARG A 38 40.27 1.22 15.96
CA ARG A 38 40.70 1.86 17.21
C ARG A 38 42.19 1.66 17.31
N GLU A 39 42.93 2.74 17.21
CA GLU A 39 44.34 2.80 17.56
C GLU A 39 44.57 2.26 18.96
N SER A 40 45.52 1.34 19.07
CA SER A 40 46.11 0.88 20.34
C SER A 40 46.96 1.98 20.93
N PRO A 41 46.76 2.35 22.18
CA PRO A 41 47.77 3.18 22.90
C PRO A 41 48.94 2.34 23.31
N ALA A 42 50.10 2.99 23.21
CA ALA A 42 51.43 2.50 23.47
C ALA A 42 51.62 1.78 24.79
N SER A 43 52.49 0.79 24.74
CA SER A 43 53.09 0.06 25.87
C SER A 43 53.64 1.01 26.94
N LEU A 44 53.09 0.97 28.16
CA LEU A 44 53.74 1.41 29.38
C LEU A 44 54.07 0.18 30.21
N ASP A 45 55.37 -0.08 30.34
CA ASP A 45 55.92 -1.07 31.26
C ASP A 45 55.45 -0.75 32.69
N ALA A 46 54.60 -1.58 33.26
CA ALA A 46 54.27 -1.55 34.65
C ALA A 46 54.76 -2.84 35.33
N GLU A 47 55.75 -2.69 36.15
CA GLU A 47 56.32 -3.73 37.02
C GLU A 47 55.20 -4.44 37.79
N SER A 48 55.25 -5.76 37.77
CA SER A 48 54.33 -6.62 38.54
C SER A 48 54.58 -6.50 40.05
N PRO A 49 53.59 -6.12 40.85
CA PRO A 49 53.75 -6.17 42.31
C PRO A 49 53.77 -7.63 42.78
N SER A 50 54.80 -7.94 43.62
CA SER A 50 55.09 -9.26 44.16
C SER A 50 53.87 -9.87 44.87
N ARG A 51 53.59 -11.14 44.64
CA ARG A 51 52.51 -11.96 45.19
C ARG A 51 52.43 -12.04 46.73
N ARG A 52 53.30 -11.40 47.46
CA ARG A 52 53.36 -11.46 48.95
C ARG A 52 52.49 -10.43 49.68
N GLY A 53 52.02 -9.39 49.05
CA GLY A 53 51.24 -8.33 49.72
C GLY A 53 49.77 -8.65 49.99
N TRP A 54 49.14 -9.53 49.20
CA TRP A 54 47.69 -9.77 49.27
C TRP A 54 47.26 -10.67 50.44
N LEU A 55 48.09 -11.63 50.84
CA LEU A 55 47.76 -12.55 51.94
C LEU A 55 47.79 -11.89 53.31
N GLN A 56 48.48 -10.76 53.53
CA GLN A 56 48.51 -10.05 54.78
C GLN A 56 47.28 -9.18 55.05
N ILE A 57 46.60 -8.70 53.99
CA ILE A 57 45.41 -7.86 54.18
C ILE A 57 44.21 -8.66 54.67
N PHE A 58 44.09 -9.93 54.26
CA PHE A 58 42.96 -10.79 54.59
C PHE A 58 43.02 -11.39 55.95
N GLY A 59 44.24 -11.48 56.55
CA GLY A 59 44.46 -12.04 57.95
C GLY A 59 44.05 -11.07 59.02
N GLN A 60 44.00 -9.77 58.76
CA GLN A 60 43.72 -8.76 59.81
C GLN A 60 42.25 -8.25 59.79
N ASN A 61 41.46 -8.61 58.82
CA ASN A 61 40.07 -8.11 58.64
C ASN A 61 39.11 -9.24 58.31
N PRO A 62 38.66 -10.07 59.22
CA PRO A 62 37.75 -11.20 58.93
C PRO A 62 36.40 -10.77 58.34
N TRP A 63 35.99 -9.54 58.52
CA TRP A 63 34.76 -8.99 57.91
C TRP A 63 34.89 -8.77 56.44
N LEU A 64 36.08 -8.50 55.90
CA LEU A 64 36.30 -8.40 54.42
C LEU A 64 36.15 -9.75 53.72
N VAL A 65 36.54 -10.82 54.37
CA VAL A 65 36.34 -12.20 53.88
C VAL A 65 34.84 -12.53 53.82
N MET A 66 34.10 -12.14 54.88
CA MET A 66 32.63 -12.30 54.89
C MET A 66 31.93 -11.48 53.78
N LEU A 67 32.34 -10.23 53.54
CA LEU A 67 31.78 -9.42 52.48
C LEU A 67 32.08 -9.98 51.08
N LEU A 68 33.29 -10.47 50.86
CA LEU A 68 33.67 -11.09 49.59
C LEU A 68 32.90 -12.39 49.34
N SER A 69 32.73 -13.20 50.41
CA SER A 69 31.93 -14.42 50.34
C SER A 69 30.44 -14.13 50.04
N ALA A 70 29.87 -13.13 50.70
CA ALA A 70 28.49 -12.70 50.46
C ALA A 70 28.31 -12.17 49.05
N PHE A 71 29.28 -11.38 48.53
CA PHE A 71 29.26 -10.88 47.17
C PHE A 71 29.33 -12.00 46.12
N LEU A 72 30.20 -13.01 46.34
CA LEU A 72 30.29 -14.17 45.44
C LEU A 72 29.02 -15.03 45.46
N ILE A 73 28.38 -15.17 46.64
CA ILE A 73 27.08 -15.89 46.74
C ILE A 73 25.98 -15.13 45.97
N VAL A 74 25.90 -13.79 46.12
CA VAL A 74 24.94 -12.98 45.38
C VAL A 74 25.20 -13.05 43.89
N LEU A 75 26.46 -13.01 43.47
CA LEU A 75 26.85 -13.16 42.05
C LEU A 75 26.50 -14.55 41.50
N GLY A 76 26.72 -15.61 42.31
CA GLY A 76 26.33 -16.97 41.96
C GLY A 76 24.82 -17.16 41.86
N LEU A 77 24.05 -16.58 42.78
CA LEU A 77 22.59 -16.62 42.74
C LEU A 77 22.02 -15.80 41.58
N SER A 78 22.61 -14.65 41.27
CA SER A 78 22.23 -13.80 40.13
C SER A 78 22.51 -14.50 38.80
N SER A 79 23.67 -15.15 38.67
CA SER A 79 23.99 -15.90 37.44
C SER A 79 23.12 -17.15 37.30
N ALA A 80 22.80 -17.87 38.38
CA ALA A 80 21.89 -19.01 38.38
C ALA A 80 20.45 -18.56 38.02
N TYR A 81 20.01 -17.41 38.50
CA TYR A 81 18.72 -16.81 38.14
C TYR A 81 18.66 -16.44 36.68
N LEU A 82 19.70 -15.79 36.13
CA LEU A 82 19.80 -15.42 34.71
C LEU A 82 19.87 -16.66 33.82
N ILE A 83 20.62 -17.70 34.20
CA ILE A 83 20.68 -18.96 33.44
C ILE A 83 19.32 -19.67 33.47
N ASN A 84 18.65 -19.74 34.62
CA ASN A 84 17.34 -20.35 34.74
C ASN A 84 16.26 -19.57 33.97
N ARG A 85 16.34 -18.24 33.94
CA ARG A 85 15.46 -17.38 33.11
C ARG A 85 15.69 -17.61 31.64
N ASN A 86 16.94 -17.73 31.17
CA ASN A 86 17.26 -18.02 29.80
C ASN A 86 16.84 -19.44 29.39
N GLN A 87 16.94 -20.44 30.25
CA GLN A 87 16.45 -21.79 29.95
C GLN A 87 14.93 -21.84 29.89
N SER A 88 14.21 -21.06 30.68
CA SER A 88 12.74 -20.98 30.58
C SER A 88 12.27 -20.32 29.25
N ILE A 89 13.03 -19.37 28.74
CA ILE A 89 12.77 -18.74 27.44
C ILE A 89 13.10 -19.68 26.29
N THR A 90 14.19 -20.47 26.42
CA THR A 90 14.61 -21.41 25.36
C THR A 90 13.67 -22.63 25.27
N LEU A 91 13.08 -23.07 26.40
CA LEU A 91 12.12 -24.18 26.41
C LEU A 91 10.75 -23.79 25.83
N ALA A 92 10.38 -22.49 25.90
CA ALA A 92 9.18 -21.97 25.25
C ALA A 92 9.32 -21.79 23.73
N SER A 93 10.56 -21.70 23.21
CA SER A 93 10.81 -21.50 21.77
C SER A 93 10.93 -22.81 20.97
N ASN A 94 11.13 -23.96 21.63
CA ASN A 94 11.37 -25.23 20.97
C ASN A 94 10.10 -26.04 20.62
N GLY A 95 8.92 -25.48 20.78
CA GLY A 95 7.65 -26.18 20.54
C GLY A 95 6.73 -25.60 19.46
N ALA A 96 6.96 -24.38 19.01
CA ALA A 96 6.22 -23.83 17.89
C ALA A 96 7.12 -23.93 16.64
N ALA A 97 6.89 -24.90 15.79
CA ALA A 97 7.33 -24.77 14.39
C ALA A 97 6.93 -23.36 13.97
N ALA A 98 7.89 -22.53 13.53
CA ALA A 98 7.61 -21.20 13.03
C ALA A 98 6.55 -21.39 11.93
N ALA A 99 5.30 -21.06 12.27
CA ALA A 99 4.21 -21.16 11.32
C ALA A 99 4.62 -20.27 10.14
N THR A 100 4.79 -20.86 8.97
CA THR A 100 5.00 -20.09 7.75
C THR A 100 3.89 -19.04 7.69
N PRO A 101 4.21 -17.78 7.56
CA PRO A 101 3.17 -16.75 7.48
C PRO A 101 2.22 -17.14 6.35
N PRO A 102 0.90 -16.99 6.54
CA PRO A 102 -0.06 -17.33 5.50
C PRO A 102 0.27 -16.55 4.23
N PRO A 103 0.05 -17.13 3.04
CA PRO A 103 0.31 -16.45 1.79
C PRO A 103 -0.45 -15.12 1.76
N ARG A 104 0.18 -14.07 1.26
CA ARG A 104 -0.45 -12.75 1.17
C ARG A 104 -1.57 -12.71 0.13
N TRP A 105 -1.47 -13.54 -0.91
CA TRP A 105 -2.46 -13.64 -1.98
C TRP A 105 -3.42 -14.79 -1.75
N ARG A 106 -4.71 -14.54 -2.03
CA ARG A 106 -5.77 -15.55 -2.06
C ARG A 106 -6.66 -15.30 -3.26
N GLU A 107 -6.96 -16.35 -4.00
CA GLU A 107 -7.99 -16.33 -5.03
C GLU A 107 -9.36 -16.36 -4.38
N LYS A 108 -10.29 -15.59 -4.93
CA LYS A 108 -11.68 -15.47 -4.48
C LYS A 108 -12.63 -15.84 -5.61
N ALA A 109 -13.93 -15.93 -5.31
CA ALA A 109 -14.93 -16.19 -6.33
C ALA A 109 -14.77 -15.19 -7.49
N ILE A 110 -14.58 -15.72 -8.71
CA ILE A 110 -14.32 -14.94 -9.92
C ILE A 110 -15.49 -14.02 -10.25
N LEU A 111 -15.19 -12.94 -10.96
CA LEU A 111 -16.19 -12.02 -11.49
C LEU A 111 -17.14 -12.77 -12.43
N PRO A 112 -18.49 -12.69 -12.25
CA PRO A 112 -19.41 -13.37 -13.15
C PRO A 112 -19.29 -12.92 -14.60
N THR A 113 -18.98 -11.63 -14.83
CA THR A 113 -18.74 -11.07 -16.16
C THR A 113 -17.28 -10.66 -16.29
N ALA A 114 -16.48 -11.40 -17.07
CA ALA A 114 -15.10 -11.06 -17.37
C ALA A 114 -15.03 -9.71 -18.12
N ARG A 115 -14.22 -8.76 -17.61
CA ARG A 115 -14.15 -7.41 -18.20
C ARG A 115 -12.90 -6.64 -17.79
N SER A 116 -12.52 -5.70 -18.63
CA SER A 116 -11.41 -4.76 -18.42
C SER A 116 -11.91 -3.32 -18.43
N GLY A 117 -11.09 -2.37 -17.96
CA GLY A 117 -11.46 -0.94 -17.93
C GLY A 117 -12.66 -0.62 -17.03
N LEU A 118 -12.97 -1.52 -16.10
CA LEU A 118 -14.06 -1.40 -15.13
C LEU A 118 -13.68 -0.45 -13.98
N ALA A 119 -14.67 0.18 -13.38
CA ALA A 119 -14.52 0.84 -12.10
C ALA A 119 -14.75 -0.13 -10.92
N VAL A 120 -13.99 0.03 -9.84
CA VAL A 120 -14.17 -0.71 -8.60
C VAL A 120 -14.30 0.26 -7.42
N ALA A 121 -15.19 -0.07 -6.49
CA ALA A 121 -15.40 0.72 -5.29
C ALA A 121 -15.73 -0.19 -4.09
N ALA A 122 -15.35 0.22 -2.89
CA ALA A 122 -15.70 -0.47 -1.65
C ALA A 122 -16.67 0.38 -0.82
N TYR A 123 -17.78 -0.24 -0.41
CA TYR A 123 -18.76 0.39 0.45
C TYR A 123 -19.48 -0.65 1.35
N GLU A 124 -19.66 -0.34 2.64
CA GLU A 124 -20.33 -1.19 3.62
C GLU A 124 -19.90 -2.67 3.59
N ASN A 125 -18.57 -2.91 3.64
CA ASN A 125 -17.95 -4.25 3.56
C ASN A 125 -18.33 -5.04 2.30
N ARG A 126 -18.56 -4.37 1.19
CA ARG A 126 -18.83 -4.93 -0.14
C ARG A 126 -17.95 -4.26 -1.17
N ILE A 127 -17.68 -4.98 -2.25
CA ILE A 127 -16.97 -4.46 -3.41
C ILE A 127 -17.94 -4.40 -4.59
N TYR A 128 -17.91 -3.31 -5.31
CA TYR A 128 -18.75 -3.05 -6.48
C TYR A 128 -17.86 -2.97 -7.71
N ALA A 129 -18.17 -3.78 -8.73
CA ALA A 129 -17.52 -3.78 -10.03
C ALA A 129 -18.51 -3.23 -11.07
N ILE A 130 -18.15 -2.13 -11.71
CA ILE A 130 -19.09 -1.30 -12.50
C ILE A 130 -18.57 -1.13 -13.93
N GLY A 131 -19.43 -1.35 -14.92
CA GLY A 131 -19.11 -1.09 -16.31
C GLY A 131 -17.92 -1.90 -16.81
N GLY A 132 -17.21 -1.36 -17.79
CA GLY A 132 -16.06 -2.01 -18.42
C GLY A 132 -16.36 -2.59 -19.79
N GLU A 133 -15.36 -3.24 -20.39
CA GLU A 133 -15.40 -3.85 -21.70
C GLU A 133 -15.28 -5.37 -21.57
N THR A 134 -16.24 -6.09 -22.13
CA THR A 134 -16.17 -7.54 -22.33
C THR A 134 -15.48 -7.83 -23.67
N GLY A 135 -15.22 -9.08 -23.99
CA GLY A 135 -14.69 -9.42 -25.34
C GLY A 135 -15.65 -9.11 -26.49
N ALA A 136 -16.90 -8.72 -26.21
CA ALA A 136 -17.94 -8.51 -27.20
C ALA A 136 -18.50 -7.06 -27.24
N GLU A 137 -18.60 -6.39 -26.10
CA GLU A 137 -19.25 -5.09 -25.97
C GLU A 137 -18.77 -4.29 -24.75
N ILE A 138 -19.03 -2.99 -24.75
CA ILE A 138 -18.95 -2.15 -23.55
C ILE A 138 -20.24 -2.30 -22.76
N THR A 139 -20.13 -2.60 -21.47
CA THR A 139 -21.27 -2.96 -20.64
C THR A 139 -21.52 -1.99 -19.50
N GLY A 140 -22.79 -1.88 -19.08
CA GLY A 140 -23.19 -1.19 -17.85
C GLY A 140 -23.38 -2.11 -16.65
N VAL A 141 -23.01 -3.38 -16.74
CA VAL A 141 -23.20 -4.37 -15.67
C VAL A 141 -22.61 -3.86 -14.37
N LEU A 142 -23.39 -3.95 -13.29
CA LEU A 142 -22.98 -3.71 -11.91
C LEU A 142 -23.10 -5.01 -11.13
N GLU A 143 -21.98 -5.44 -10.57
CA GLU A 143 -21.89 -6.64 -9.74
C GLU A 143 -21.29 -6.30 -8.39
N ARG A 144 -21.88 -6.87 -7.33
CA ARG A 144 -21.45 -6.66 -5.94
C ARG A 144 -20.92 -7.95 -5.34
N TYR A 145 -19.72 -7.90 -4.83
CA TYR A 145 -19.05 -8.99 -4.11
C TYR A 145 -19.26 -8.89 -2.60
N ASP A 146 -19.61 -10.01 -1.99
CA ASP A 146 -19.70 -10.20 -0.54
C ASP A 146 -18.51 -11.06 -0.06
N PRO A 147 -17.44 -10.48 0.53
CA PRO A 147 -16.29 -11.25 0.99
C PRO A 147 -16.61 -12.28 2.09
N SER A 148 -17.66 -12.03 2.88
CA SER A 148 -18.06 -12.95 3.95
C SER A 148 -18.71 -14.24 3.42
N LYS A 149 -19.28 -14.19 2.22
CA LYS A 149 -19.93 -15.31 1.53
C LYS A 149 -19.13 -15.84 0.34
N ASP A 150 -18.04 -15.11 -0.02
CA ASP A 150 -17.26 -15.34 -1.24
C ASP A 150 -18.17 -15.49 -2.47
N SER A 151 -19.07 -14.54 -2.69
CA SER A 151 -20.08 -14.63 -3.75
C SER A 151 -20.46 -13.27 -4.32
N TRP A 152 -20.91 -13.28 -5.57
CA TRP A 152 -21.34 -12.13 -6.35
C TRP A 152 -22.87 -12.04 -6.46
N THR A 153 -23.38 -10.83 -6.63
CA THR A 153 -24.79 -10.51 -6.90
C THR A 153 -24.84 -9.43 -7.98
N THR A 154 -25.58 -9.66 -9.05
CA THR A 154 -25.86 -8.65 -10.07
C THR A 154 -26.90 -7.67 -9.55
N LEU A 155 -26.69 -6.39 -9.79
CA LEU A 155 -27.51 -5.26 -9.36
C LEU A 155 -28.02 -4.47 -10.56
N SER A 156 -28.74 -3.35 -10.30
CA SER A 156 -29.25 -2.48 -11.36
C SER A 156 -28.16 -1.94 -12.25
N THR A 157 -28.25 -2.23 -13.55
CA THR A 157 -27.29 -1.85 -14.59
C THR A 157 -27.11 -0.33 -14.67
N LYS A 158 -25.88 0.15 -14.83
CA LYS A 158 -25.54 1.55 -15.10
C LYS A 158 -26.21 1.98 -16.42
N PRO A 159 -26.99 3.08 -16.42
CA PRO A 159 -27.79 3.49 -17.59
C PRO A 159 -26.92 3.75 -18.83
N THR A 160 -25.78 4.38 -18.67
CA THR A 160 -24.81 4.62 -19.75
C THR A 160 -23.68 3.60 -19.68
N PRO A 161 -23.62 2.58 -20.57
CA PRO A 161 -22.49 1.64 -20.63
C PRO A 161 -21.20 2.36 -20.98
N VAL A 162 -20.15 2.17 -20.19
CA VAL A 162 -18.84 2.82 -20.39
C VAL A 162 -17.69 1.94 -19.90
N THR A 163 -16.52 2.14 -20.48
CA THR A 163 -15.24 1.55 -20.09
C THR A 163 -14.19 2.64 -19.83
N ASP A 164 -13.02 2.25 -19.36
CA ASP A 164 -11.91 3.15 -19.00
C ASP A 164 -12.35 4.19 -17.95
N ILE A 165 -12.95 3.69 -16.90
CA ILE A 165 -13.59 4.44 -15.82
C ILE A 165 -13.00 4.11 -14.43
N ALA A 166 -13.22 5.02 -13.51
CA ALA A 166 -13.01 4.81 -12.08
C ALA A 166 -14.26 5.23 -11.29
N ALA A 167 -14.37 4.80 -10.04
CA ALA A 167 -15.47 5.17 -9.15
C ALA A 167 -14.95 5.74 -7.84
N ALA A 168 -15.68 6.72 -7.30
CA ALA A 168 -15.43 7.29 -5.97
C ALA A 168 -16.66 7.13 -5.09
N VAL A 169 -16.45 6.92 -3.79
CA VAL A 169 -17.54 6.79 -2.81
C VAL A 169 -17.57 8.01 -1.90
N ILE A 170 -18.67 8.75 -1.92
CA ILE A 170 -18.91 9.88 -1.03
C ILE A 170 -20.37 9.87 -0.56
N GLY A 171 -20.58 10.12 0.72
CA GLY A 171 -21.95 10.20 1.29
C GLY A 171 -22.77 8.91 1.13
N GLY A 172 -22.12 7.77 0.86
CA GLY A 172 -22.77 6.48 0.63
C GLY A 172 -23.27 6.28 -0.81
N LEU A 173 -22.92 7.14 -1.74
CA LEU A 173 -23.16 7.01 -3.17
C LEU A 173 -21.85 6.67 -3.90
N LEU A 174 -21.95 5.88 -4.98
CA LEU A 174 -20.85 5.54 -5.87
C LEU A 174 -20.96 6.41 -7.13
N TYR A 175 -20.01 7.31 -7.33
CA TYR A 175 -19.97 8.24 -8.46
C TYR A 175 -19.07 7.69 -9.56
N VAL A 176 -19.57 7.69 -10.81
CA VAL A 176 -18.85 7.24 -12.00
C VAL A 176 -18.96 8.32 -13.07
N PRO A 177 -17.97 9.22 -13.20
CA PRO A 177 -17.96 10.28 -14.20
C PRO A 177 -17.45 9.78 -15.56
N GLY A 178 -17.97 10.27 -16.66
CA GLY A 178 -17.44 10.08 -18.00
C GLY A 178 -17.32 8.62 -18.42
N GLY A 179 -16.20 8.32 -19.09
CA GLY A 179 -15.88 7.00 -19.65
C GLY A 179 -15.99 6.95 -21.17
N ARG A 180 -15.43 5.90 -21.79
CA ARG A 180 -15.47 5.67 -23.23
C ARG A 180 -16.70 4.84 -23.58
N LEU A 181 -17.45 5.34 -24.57
CA LEU A 181 -18.62 4.68 -25.16
C LEU A 181 -18.21 3.66 -26.23
N ASP A 182 -19.18 2.90 -26.73
CA ASP A 182 -18.99 1.86 -27.75
C ASP A 182 -18.54 2.42 -29.11
N ASP A 183 -18.87 3.68 -29.42
CA ASP A 183 -18.37 4.40 -30.61
C ASP A 183 -16.91 4.91 -30.46
N GLY A 184 -16.27 4.61 -29.34
CA GLY A 184 -14.90 5.02 -29.05
C GLY A 184 -14.78 6.44 -28.48
N GLN A 185 -15.85 7.21 -28.40
CA GLN A 185 -15.83 8.58 -27.88
C GLN A 185 -16.01 8.62 -26.37
N PRO A 186 -15.40 9.56 -25.67
CA PRO A 186 -15.67 9.79 -24.26
C PRO A 186 -17.02 10.49 -24.07
N THR A 187 -17.62 10.31 -22.90
CA THR A 187 -18.84 11.03 -22.48
C THR A 187 -18.56 11.99 -21.32
N ASP A 188 -19.45 12.96 -21.13
CA ASP A 188 -19.44 13.92 -20.00
C ASP A 188 -20.43 13.54 -18.90
N ILE A 189 -21.16 12.45 -19.04
CA ILE A 189 -22.21 12.04 -18.11
C ILE A 189 -21.60 11.61 -16.77
N LEU A 190 -22.11 12.19 -15.68
CA LEU A 190 -21.87 11.70 -14.32
C LEU A 190 -23.11 10.97 -13.81
N GLU A 191 -22.94 9.71 -13.46
CA GLU A 191 -23.99 8.90 -12.81
C GLU A 191 -23.53 8.46 -11.42
N ALA A 192 -24.45 8.55 -10.46
CA ALA A 192 -24.25 8.12 -9.08
C ALA A 192 -25.19 6.97 -8.75
N TYR A 193 -24.65 5.92 -8.17
CA TYR A 193 -25.40 4.75 -7.72
C TYR A 193 -25.66 4.81 -6.22
N ASP A 194 -26.94 4.62 -5.81
CA ASP A 194 -27.35 4.44 -4.42
C ASP A 194 -27.46 2.94 -4.08
N PRO A 195 -26.50 2.36 -3.33
CA PRO A 195 -26.50 0.93 -2.99
C PRO A 195 -27.67 0.51 -2.08
N ARG A 196 -28.27 1.46 -1.34
CA ARG A 196 -29.40 1.19 -0.42
C ARG A 196 -30.70 1.07 -1.15
N ARG A 197 -30.83 1.78 -2.32
CA ARG A 197 -32.03 1.81 -3.15
C ARG A 197 -31.91 0.99 -4.42
N ASP A 198 -30.72 0.48 -4.73
CA ASP A 198 -30.36 -0.18 -5.99
C ASP A 198 -30.77 0.66 -7.21
N ARG A 199 -30.36 1.96 -7.21
CA ARG A 199 -30.82 2.93 -8.23
C ARG A 199 -29.69 3.86 -8.63
N TRP A 200 -29.65 4.17 -9.93
CA TRP A 200 -28.80 5.19 -10.54
C TRP A 200 -29.50 6.53 -10.63
N GLU A 201 -28.75 7.60 -10.46
CA GLU A 201 -29.20 8.98 -10.66
C GLU A 201 -28.13 9.73 -11.45
N GLN A 202 -28.57 10.54 -12.45
CA GLN A 202 -27.67 11.44 -13.15
C GLN A 202 -27.39 12.67 -12.27
N ARG A 203 -26.14 13.14 -12.29
CA ARG A 203 -25.64 14.32 -11.61
C ARG A 203 -25.13 15.35 -12.64
N ALA A 204 -24.63 16.50 -12.17
CA ALA A 204 -24.09 17.52 -13.05
C ALA A 204 -22.98 16.94 -13.94
N SER A 205 -23.14 17.09 -15.26
CA SER A 205 -22.17 16.62 -16.25
C SER A 205 -20.81 17.29 -16.06
N LEU A 206 -19.76 16.56 -16.44
CA LEU A 206 -18.41 17.10 -16.59
C LEU A 206 -18.42 18.31 -17.57
N PRO A 207 -17.54 19.31 -17.39
CA PRO A 207 -17.40 20.42 -18.33
C PRO A 207 -17.03 19.99 -19.75
N LYS A 208 -16.35 18.85 -19.88
CA LYS A 208 -15.92 18.23 -21.14
C LYS A 208 -15.95 16.71 -21.03
N PRO A 209 -16.22 15.99 -22.11
CA PRO A 209 -16.13 14.53 -22.14
C PRO A 209 -14.71 14.07 -21.80
N VAL A 210 -14.60 12.98 -21.01
CA VAL A 210 -13.31 12.38 -20.67
C VAL A 210 -13.44 10.90 -20.31
N SER A 211 -12.43 10.11 -20.65
CA SER A 211 -12.24 8.71 -20.26
C SER A 211 -10.80 8.47 -19.80
N ALA A 212 -10.49 7.29 -19.30
CA ALA A 212 -9.13 6.90 -18.92
C ALA A 212 -8.45 7.87 -17.92
N TYR A 213 -9.23 8.56 -17.13
CA TYR A 213 -8.79 9.49 -16.08
C TYR A 213 -8.40 8.73 -14.81
N ALA A 214 -7.65 9.39 -13.93
CA ALA A 214 -7.45 8.95 -12.55
C ALA A 214 -8.47 9.66 -11.62
N LEU A 215 -8.97 8.96 -10.59
CA LEU A 215 -10.04 9.46 -9.73
C LEU A 215 -9.74 9.15 -8.25
N VAL A 216 -9.91 10.16 -7.39
CA VAL A 216 -9.70 10.02 -5.94
C VAL A 216 -10.78 10.80 -5.17
N PRO A 217 -11.46 10.19 -4.19
CA PRO A 217 -12.22 10.94 -3.20
C PRO A 217 -11.26 11.54 -2.16
N PHE A 218 -11.44 12.84 -1.89
CA PHE A 218 -10.64 13.55 -0.90
C PHE A 218 -11.50 14.62 -0.20
N GLU A 219 -11.57 14.58 1.14
CA GLU A 219 -12.29 15.54 1.98
C GLU A 219 -13.73 15.85 1.53
N GLY A 220 -14.48 14.80 1.19
CA GLY A 220 -15.88 14.94 0.77
C GLY A 220 -16.07 15.41 -0.68
N LYS A 221 -15.00 15.54 -1.45
CA LYS A 221 -14.98 15.92 -2.86
C LYS A 221 -14.37 14.84 -3.71
N ILE A 222 -14.59 14.90 -5.02
CA ILE A 222 -14.00 13.96 -5.98
C ILE A 222 -13.05 14.73 -6.89
N TYR A 223 -11.80 14.28 -6.94
CA TYR A 223 -10.78 14.83 -7.85
C TYR A 223 -10.57 13.90 -9.04
N LEU A 224 -10.69 14.45 -10.24
CA LEU A 224 -10.45 13.78 -11.51
C LEU A 224 -9.21 14.39 -12.17
N PHE A 225 -8.28 13.54 -12.59
CA PHE A 225 -6.99 13.95 -13.13
C PHE A 225 -6.77 13.38 -14.53
N GLY A 226 -6.50 14.27 -15.50
CA GLY A 226 -6.14 13.92 -16.86
C GLY A 226 -7.18 13.12 -17.58
N GLY A 227 -6.72 12.17 -18.40
CA GLY A 227 -7.56 11.29 -19.22
C GLY A 227 -7.46 11.58 -20.71
N TRP A 228 -8.34 10.93 -21.48
CA TRP A 228 -8.51 11.07 -22.93
C TRP A 228 -9.79 11.84 -23.25
N ASN A 229 -9.68 12.91 -24.01
CA ASN A 229 -10.82 13.80 -24.35
C ASN A 229 -11.47 13.54 -25.72
N GLY A 230 -11.08 12.44 -26.39
CA GLY A 230 -11.48 12.11 -27.75
C GLY A 230 -10.45 12.49 -28.83
N GLU A 231 -9.49 13.37 -28.49
CA GLU A 231 -8.47 13.87 -29.42
C GLU A 231 -7.04 13.67 -28.88
N SER A 232 -6.86 13.91 -27.59
CA SER A 232 -5.54 13.87 -26.95
C SER A 232 -5.64 13.49 -25.46
N TYR A 233 -4.52 13.06 -24.89
CA TYR A 233 -4.37 12.98 -23.43
C TYR A 233 -4.21 14.36 -22.85
N ILE A 234 -4.94 14.65 -21.78
CA ILE A 234 -5.03 15.98 -21.18
C ILE A 234 -4.39 16.03 -19.80
N ALA A 235 -4.14 17.25 -19.33
CA ALA A 235 -3.60 17.52 -17.99
C ALA A 235 -4.65 18.20 -17.07
N ASP A 236 -5.89 18.30 -17.50
CA ASP A 236 -6.94 19.00 -16.76
C ASP A 236 -7.19 18.30 -15.42
N VAL A 237 -7.48 19.10 -14.38
CA VAL A 237 -7.86 18.62 -13.06
C VAL A 237 -9.21 19.23 -12.71
N LEU A 238 -10.14 18.36 -12.35
CA LEU A 238 -11.50 18.75 -11.99
C LEU A 238 -11.81 18.28 -10.58
N GLU A 239 -12.45 19.15 -9.81
CA GLU A 239 -13.01 18.83 -8.51
C GLU A 239 -14.53 18.85 -8.60
N TYR A 240 -15.18 17.78 -8.18
CA TYR A 240 -16.64 17.72 -8.04
C TYR A 240 -17.02 17.90 -6.57
N ASP A 241 -17.95 18.84 -6.35
CA ASP A 241 -18.60 19.07 -5.06
C ASP A 241 -19.98 18.38 -5.06
N PRO A 242 -20.16 17.26 -4.33
CA PRO A 242 -21.45 16.58 -4.28
C PRO A 242 -22.57 17.37 -3.62
N ASP A 243 -22.25 18.28 -2.69
CA ASP A 243 -23.24 19.10 -1.98
C ASP A 243 -23.79 20.21 -2.90
N GLY A 244 -22.94 20.80 -3.71
CA GLY A 244 -23.31 21.80 -4.71
C GLY A 244 -23.73 21.22 -6.05
N ASP A 245 -23.52 19.92 -6.28
CA ASP A 245 -23.69 19.23 -7.58
C ASP A 245 -22.97 20.01 -8.69
N ALA A 246 -21.71 20.32 -8.50
CA ALA A 246 -20.96 21.20 -9.42
C ALA A 246 -19.49 20.79 -9.57
N TRP A 247 -18.94 21.03 -10.77
CA TRP A 247 -17.54 20.84 -11.11
C TRP A 247 -16.77 22.15 -11.06
N HIS A 248 -15.52 22.08 -10.57
CA HIS A 248 -14.58 23.19 -10.49
C HIS A 248 -13.26 22.81 -11.14
N GLU A 249 -12.71 23.69 -11.98
CA GLU A 249 -11.36 23.49 -12.51
C GLU A 249 -10.32 23.79 -11.43
N ARG A 250 -9.25 22.97 -11.43
CA ARG A 250 -8.10 23.08 -10.54
C ARG A 250 -6.80 23.22 -11.34
N SER A 251 -5.69 23.46 -10.66
CA SER A 251 -4.37 23.59 -11.31
C SER A 251 -4.01 22.32 -12.06
N ARG A 252 -3.72 22.47 -13.35
CA ARG A 252 -3.41 21.37 -14.27
C ARG A 252 -2.20 20.56 -13.80
N MET A 253 -2.19 19.26 -14.08
CA MET A 253 -1.01 18.41 -13.89
C MET A 253 0.18 18.94 -14.71
N PRO A 254 1.41 18.80 -14.20
CA PRO A 254 2.60 19.10 -14.99
C PRO A 254 2.71 18.23 -16.26
N THR A 255 2.26 16.96 -16.19
CA THR A 255 2.37 16.00 -17.28
C THR A 255 0.98 15.54 -17.75
N ALA A 256 0.60 15.88 -19.00
CA ALA A 256 -0.65 15.40 -19.61
C ALA A 256 -0.59 13.88 -19.81
N ARG A 257 -1.63 13.16 -19.36
CA ARG A 257 -1.67 11.69 -19.46
C ARG A 257 -3.03 11.10 -19.11
N GLY A 258 -3.28 9.91 -19.60
CA GLY A 258 -4.39 9.07 -19.19
C GLY A 258 -3.91 7.70 -18.69
N HIS A 259 -4.86 6.86 -18.28
CA HIS A 259 -4.60 5.55 -17.70
C HIS A 259 -3.59 5.56 -16.54
N ALA A 260 -3.46 6.69 -15.86
CA ALA A 260 -2.66 6.81 -14.64
C ALA A 260 -3.39 6.19 -13.44
N GLY A 261 -2.63 5.72 -12.47
CA GLY A 261 -3.18 5.37 -11.17
C GLY A 261 -3.26 6.60 -10.27
N ALA A 262 -4.24 6.62 -9.35
CA ALA A 262 -4.29 7.64 -8.31
C ALA A 262 -4.57 7.03 -6.93
N ALA A 263 -3.96 7.59 -5.90
CA ALA A 263 -4.19 7.19 -4.52
C ALA A 263 -3.97 8.35 -3.55
N MET A 264 -4.64 8.26 -2.42
CA MET A 264 -4.40 9.20 -1.31
C MET A 264 -3.50 8.53 -0.26
N ALA A 265 -2.47 9.24 0.19
CA ALA A 265 -1.63 8.82 1.31
C ALA A 265 -1.12 10.06 2.06
N GLY A 266 -1.15 10.03 3.40
CA GLY A 266 -0.65 11.13 4.23
C GLY A 266 -1.32 12.49 3.96
N GLY A 267 -2.61 12.52 3.63
CA GLY A 267 -3.34 13.76 3.30
C GLY A 267 -3.00 14.37 1.94
N LYS A 268 -2.34 13.62 1.05
CA LYS A 268 -1.90 14.05 -0.28
C LYS A 268 -2.39 13.08 -1.34
N ILE A 269 -2.54 13.56 -2.55
CA ILE A 269 -2.93 12.75 -3.71
C ILE A 269 -1.70 12.48 -4.58
N TYR A 270 -1.49 11.22 -4.95
CA TYR A 270 -0.40 10.78 -5.82
C TYR A 270 -0.97 10.31 -7.14
N ILE A 271 -0.45 10.86 -8.25
CA ILE A 271 -0.82 10.48 -9.61
C ILE A 271 0.38 9.77 -10.23
N ILE A 272 0.21 8.47 -10.50
CA ILE A 272 1.31 7.54 -10.75
C ILE A 272 1.24 6.99 -12.15
N GLY A 273 2.35 7.02 -12.89
CA GLY A 273 2.47 6.45 -14.23
C GLY A 273 1.51 7.09 -15.23
N GLY A 274 0.97 6.29 -16.13
CA GLY A 274 0.05 6.71 -17.18
C GLY A 274 0.68 6.61 -18.56
N PHE A 275 -0.08 7.05 -19.56
CA PHE A 275 0.28 7.06 -20.99
C PHE A 275 0.06 8.46 -21.57
N ASP A 276 1.02 8.99 -22.32
CA ASP A 276 0.98 10.35 -22.90
C ASP A 276 0.55 10.38 -24.37
N GLY A 277 0.29 9.21 -24.95
CA GLY A 277 -0.03 9.03 -26.37
C GLY A 277 1.14 8.42 -27.16
N GLU A 278 2.36 8.45 -26.60
CA GLU A 278 3.55 7.91 -27.24
C GLU A 278 4.17 6.76 -26.43
N LYS A 279 4.23 6.91 -25.10
CA LYS A 279 4.91 5.98 -24.22
C LYS A 279 4.24 5.84 -22.84
N ALA A 280 4.53 4.73 -22.20
CA ALA A 280 4.26 4.52 -20.78
C ALA A 280 5.18 5.40 -19.92
N LEU A 281 4.60 6.05 -18.94
CA LEU A 281 5.31 7.01 -18.09
C LEU A 281 5.78 6.39 -16.78
N ARG A 282 6.93 6.90 -16.28
CA ARG A 282 7.44 6.62 -14.95
C ARG A 282 7.05 7.68 -13.92
N VAL A 283 6.36 8.72 -14.35
CA VAL A 283 6.03 9.91 -13.56
C VAL A 283 5.24 9.55 -12.31
N ASN A 284 5.63 10.14 -11.18
CA ASN A 284 4.90 10.13 -9.92
C ASN A 284 4.81 11.58 -9.44
N GLU A 285 3.61 12.13 -9.43
CA GLU A 285 3.36 13.52 -9.06
C GLU A 285 2.44 13.58 -7.83
N GLU A 286 2.86 14.32 -6.82
CA GLU A 286 2.10 14.62 -5.62
C GLU A 286 1.31 15.90 -5.85
N TYR A 287 0.02 15.85 -5.55
CA TYR A 287 -0.89 16.99 -5.56
C TYR A 287 -1.38 17.28 -4.14
N LEU A 288 -1.30 18.56 -3.75
CA LEU A 288 -1.79 19.05 -2.47
C LEU A 288 -2.98 20.00 -2.72
N PRO A 289 -4.21 19.54 -2.52
CA PRO A 289 -5.40 20.38 -2.74
C PRO A 289 -5.41 21.68 -1.94
N GLU A 290 -4.87 21.68 -0.71
CA GLU A 290 -4.77 22.85 0.15
C GLU A 290 -3.84 23.95 -0.41
N ASP A 291 -2.80 23.54 -1.15
CA ASP A 291 -1.84 24.46 -1.80
C ASP A 291 -2.35 24.95 -3.16
N ASP A 292 -3.50 24.44 -3.66
CA ASP A 292 -4.08 24.86 -4.95
C ASP A 292 -4.85 26.17 -4.83
N THR A 293 -4.08 27.23 -4.64
CA THR A 293 -4.54 28.62 -4.52
C THR A 293 -3.94 29.47 -5.64
N GLN A 294 -4.43 30.71 -5.82
CA GLN A 294 -3.94 31.64 -6.86
C GLN A 294 -2.42 31.87 -6.85
N SER A 295 -1.77 31.74 -5.70
CA SER A 295 -0.32 31.94 -5.51
C SER A 295 0.41 30.67 -5.08
N GLY A 296 -0.30 29.56 -4.97
CA GLY A 296 0.24 28.27 -4.53
C GLY A 296 0.90 27.48 -5.66
N SER A 297 1.64 26.45 -5.28
CA SER A 297 2.19 25.45 -6.19
C SER A 297 1.81 24.09 -5.65
N PRO A 298 0.64 23.53 -6.09
CA PRO A 298 0.10 22.29 -5.51
C PRO A 298 0.84 21.03 -5.96
N TRP A 299 1.67 21.11 -6.99
CA TRP A 299 2.34 19.96 -7.59
C TRP A 299 3.78 19.80 -7.14
N ARG A 300 4.19 18.55 -6.87
CA ARG A 300 5.58 18.16 -6.56
C ARG A 300 5.92 16.86 -7.26
N GLU A 301 7.07 16.81 -7.90
CA GLU A 301 7.63 15.57 -8.45
C GLU A 301 8.13 14.67 -7.30
N ARG A 302 7.89 13.36 -7.44
CA ARG A 302 8.29 12.33 -6.50
C ARG A 302 9.10 11.24 -7.20
N ALA A 303 9.70 10.33 -6.41
CA ALA A 303 10.48 9.23 -6.95
C ALA A 303 9.69 8.49 -8.05
N PRO A 304 10.24 8.41 -9.28
CA PRO A 304 9.54 7.82 -10.41
C PRO A 304 9.43 6.30 -10.27
N LEU A 305 8.44 5.71 -10.89
CA LEU A 305 8.32 4.25 -11.04
C LEU A 305 9.62 3.63 -11.58
N PRO A 306 9.98 2.41 -11.17
CA PRO A 306 11.14 1.69 -11.70
C PRO A 306 11.07 1.48 -13.23
N ALA A 307 9.85 1.29 -13.78
CA ALA A 307 9.59 1.18 -15.22
C ALA A 307 8.31 1.94 -15.59
N GLY A 308 8.23 2.45 -16.83
CA GLY A 308 7.03 3.12 -17.34
C GLY A 308 5.83 2.18 -17.36
N ARG A 309 4.68 2.64 -16.82
CA ARG A 309 3.50 1.80 -16.59
C ARG A 309 2.22 2.61 -16.69
N TYR A 310 1.18 2.02 -17.29
CA TYR A 310 -0.17 2.58 -17.36
C TYR A 310 -1.24 1.50 -17.19
N ALA A 311 -2.49 1.89 -17.00
CA ALA A 311 -3.64 1.00 -16.82
C ALA A 311 -3.43 -0.05 -15.71
N MET A 312 -2.77 0.36 -14.65
CA MET A 312 -2.52 -0.43 -13.45
C MET A 312 -3.64 -0.24 -12.43
N GLY A 313 -3.81 -1.21 -11.53
CA GLY A 313 -4.63 -1.06 -10.34
C GLY A 313 -3.83 -0.38 -9.24
N VAL A 314 -4.41 0.63 -8.61
CA VAL A 314 -3.77 1.36 -7.51
C VAL A 314 -4.71 1.46 -6.32
N ALA A 315 -4.20 1.17 -5.14
CA ALA A 315 -4.92 1.34 -3.89
C ALA A 315 -3.94 1.75 -2.78
N SER A 316 -4.41 2.46 -1.78
CA SER A 316 -3.60 2.85 -0.63
C SER A 316 -4.12 2.27 0.67
N VAL A 317 -3.22 1.93 1.57
CA VAL A 317 -3.51 1.48 2.93
C VAL A 317 -2.38 1.92 3.85
N ALA A 318 -2.71 2.46 5.02
CA ALA A 318 -1.75 2.91 6.03
C ALA A 318 -0.64 3.81 5.43
N GLU A 319 -1.04 4.77 4.61
CA GLU A 319 -0.15 5.75 3.94
C GLU A 319 0.86 5.16 2.93
N ILE A 320 0.70 3.90 2.56
CA ILE A 320 1.49 3.22 1.54
C ILE A 320 0.61 3.03 0.30
N VAL A 321 1.15 3.37 -0.87
CA VAL A 321 0.46 3.17 -2.15
C VAL A 321 0.92 1.87 -2.79
N HIS A 322 -0.03 1.00 -3.13
CA HIS A 322 0.21 -0.28 -3.79
C HIS A 322 -0.16 -0.20 -5.27
N VAL A 323 0.67 -0.77 -6.12
CA VAL A 323 0.49 -0.79 -7.58
C VAL A 323 0.56 -2.22 -8.09
N PHE A 324 -0.45 -2.63 -8.85
CA PHE A 324 -0.60 -3.98 -9.36
C PHE A 324 -0.79 -3.99 -10.88
N GLY A 325 -0.13 -4.90 -11.58
CA GLY A 325 -0.26 -5.08 -13.02
C GLY A 325 0.08 -3.84 -13.82
N GLY A 326 -0.62 -3.65 -14.92
CA GLY A 326 -0.45 -2.55 -15.87
C GLY A 326 0.16 -3.02 -17.19
N SER A 327 0.42 -2.06 -18.08
CA SER A 327 1.05 -2.24 -19.38
C SER A 327 2.14 -1.19 -19.57
N GLY A 328 3.14 -1.46 -20.42
CA GLY A 328 4.27 -0.56 -20.64
C GLY A 328 5.36 -1.19 -21.47
N GLU A 329 6.57 -0.67 -21.37
CA GLU A 329 7.74 -1.27 -22.01
C GLU A 329 8.22 -2.48 -21.19
N GLY A 330 8.13 -3.68 -21.76
CA GLY A 330 8.49 -4.93 -21.12
C GLY A 330 7.31 -5.86 -20.93
N SER A 331 7.57 -7.03 -20.37
CA SER A 331 6.59 -8.09 -20.14
C SER A 331 6.33 -8.40 -18.67
N ASP A 332 7.12 -7.84 -17.78
CA ASP A 332 7.04 -8.08 -16.35
C ASP A 332 6.72 -6.78 -15.60
N PHE A 333 5.57 -6.75 -14.96
CA PHE A 333 5.10 -5.64 -14.15
C PHE A 333 4.88 -6.11 -12.71
N PRO A 334 5.96 -6.23 -11.91
CA PRO A 334 5.86 -6.68 -10.53
C PRO A 334 4.95 -5.75 -9.72
N ALA A 335 4.34 -6.29 -8.69
CA ALA A 335 3.61 -5.49 -7.72
C ALA A 335 4.60 -4.62 -6.92
N LEU A 336 4.22 -3.36 -6.69
CA LEU A 336 5.07 -2.37 -6.05
C LEU A 336 4.35 -1.70 -4.88
N GLU A 337 5.12 -1.28 -3.89
CA GLU A 337 4.73 -0.34 -2.84
C GLU A 337 5.51 0.95 -3.00
N TYR A 338 4.82 2.09 -2.98
CA TYR A 338 5.42 3.40 -2.82
C TYR A 338 5.25 3.86 -1.37
N ILE A 339 6.35 4.26 -0.75
CA ILE A 339 6.39 4.74 0.63
C ILE A 339 6.64 6.26 0.61
N PRO A 340 5.60 7.10 0.69
CA PRO A 340 5.74 8.55 0.59
C PRO A 340 6.71 9.17 1.60
N GLY A 341 6.77 8.63 2.82
CA GLY A 341 7.67 9.12 3.86
C GLY A 341 9.16 8.97 3.52
N ASN A 342 9.51 7.97 2.71
CA ASN A 342 10.88 7.71 2.26
C ASN A 342 11.12 8.17 0.82
N ASP A 343 10.06 8.52 0.10
CA ASP A 343 10.04 8.81 -1.34
C ASP A 343 10.72 7.69 -2.16
N ASP A 344 10.33 6.43 -1.91
CA ASP A 344 10.97 5.24 -2.48
C ASP A 344 9.96 4.15 -2.85
N TRP A 345 10.37 3.28 -3.79
CA TRP A 345 9.60 2.16 -4.31
C TRP A 345 10.19 0.83 -3.86
N LEU A 346 9.34 -0.07 -3.39
CA LEU A 346 9.68 -1.45 -3.05
C LEU A 346 8.90 -2.43 -3.92
N GLN A 347 9.57 -3.48 -4.37
CA GLN A 347 8.89 -4.60 -4.99
C GLN A 347 8.30 -5.51 -3.91
N ILE A 348 7.05 -5.92 -4.12
CA ILE A 348 6.34 -6.83 -3.23
C ILE A 348 5.94 -8.11 -3.97
N GLU A 349 5.38 -9.07 -3.23
CA GLU A 349 4.89 -10.33 -3.79
C GLU A 349 3.83 -10.07 -4.88
N THR A 350 4.12 -10.53 -6.09
CA THR A 350 3.21 -10.42 -7.23
C THR A 350 2.13 -11.51 -7.15
N PRO A 351 0.89 -11.25 -7.60
CA PRO A 351 -0.14 -12.29 -7.66
C PRO A 351 0.30 -13.49 -8.50
N PRO A 352 -0.11 -14.72 -8.13
CA PRO A 352 0.26 -15.94 -8.84
C PRO A 352 -0.15 -15.93 -10.33
N ASN A 353 -1.32 -15.36 -10.62
CA ASN A 353 -1.81 -15.11 -11.97
C ASN A 353 -1.56 -13.65 -12.27
N GLN A 354 -0.63 -13.34 -13.19
CA GLN A 354 -0.31 -11.95 -13.53
C GLN A 354 -1.60 -11.17 -13.83
N PRO A 355 -1.86 -10.06 -13.13
CA PRO A 355 -3.16 -9.41 -13.18
C PRO A 355 -3.44 -8.71 -14.52
N GLY A 356 -2.48 -8.65 -15.44
CA GLY A 356 -2.63 -7.96 -16.72
C GLY A 356 -2.73 -6.44 -16.55
N SER A 357 -3.49 -5.81 -17.44
CA SER A 357 -3.72 -4.36 -17.44
C SER A 357 -5.21 -4.01 -17.44
N HIS A 358 -5.58 -2.73 -17.31
CA HIS A 358 -6.96 -2.22 -17.25
C HIS A 358 -7.79 -2.91 -16.14
N LEU A 359 -7.15 -3.18 -15.03
CA LEU A 359 -7.73 -3.84 -13.85
C LEU A 359 -8.13 -2.80 -12.80
N GLY A 360 -9.07 -3.18 -11.94
CA GLY A 360 -9.41 -2.40 -10.77
C GLY A 360 -8.68 -2.89 -9.52
N ALA A 361 -8.31 -1.97 -8.62
CA ALA A 361 -7.83 -2.30 -7.29
C ALA A 361 -8.55 -1.47 -6.24
N VAL A 362 -8.94 -2.09 -5.13
CA VAL A 362 -9.68 -1.41 -4.06
C VAL A 362 -9.34 -1.98 -2.69
N LEU A 363 -9.20 -1.08 -1.72
CA LEU A 363 -9.01 -1.44 -0.31
C LEU A 363 -10.36 -1.78 0.35
N LEU A 364 -10.43 -2.93 1.03
CA LEU A 364 -11.52 -3.27 1.93
C LEU A 364 -10.97 -3.83 3.25
N GLY A 365 -11.11 -3.09 4.32
CA GLY A 365 -10.52 -3.43 5.62
C GLY A 365 -8.99 -3.42 5.59
N THR A 366 -8.37 -4.59 5.75
CA THR A 366 -6.90 -4.77 5.71
C THR A 366 -6.41 -5.44 4.42
N HIS A 367 -7.30 -5.65 3.47
CA HIS A 367 -7.05 -6.36 2.22
C HIS A 367 -7.25 -5.45 1.01
N ILE A 368 -6.40 -5.61 0.00
CA ILE A 368 -6.60 -5.01 -1.31
C ILE A 368 -7.12 -6.10 -2.24
N TYR A 369 -8.21 -5.81 -2.92
CA TYR A 369 -8.78 -6.67 -3.96
C TYR A 369 -8.40 -6.16 -5.33
N VAL A 370 -7.92 -7.07 -6.18
CA VAL A 370 -7.53 -6.81 -7.58
C VAL A 370 -8.49 -7.57 -8.48
N LEU A 371 -9.21 -6.85 -9.34
CA LEU A 371 -10.35 -7.38 -10.08
C LEU A 371 -10.27 -7.12 -11.57
N GLY A 372 -10.75 -8.08 -12.36
CA GLY A 372 -10.87 -7.95 -13.80
C GLY A 372 -9.54 -7.70 -14.52
N GLY A 373 -9.57 -6.85 -15.52
CA GLY A 373 -8.42 -6.53 -16.36
C GLY A 373 -8.37 -7.33 -17.63
N LYS A 374 -7.26 -7.24 -18.37
CA LYS A 374 -7.04 -8.02 -19.60
C LYS A 374 -5.60 -8.50 -19.73
N VAL A 375 -5.45 -9.67 -20.34
CA VAL A 375 -4.16 -10.25 -20.74
C VAL A 375 -4.26 -10.60 -22.23
N ALA A 376 -3.31 -10.14 -23.05
CA ALA A 376 -3.33 -10.32 -24.51
C ALA A 376 -4.70 -9.99 -25.14
N ASP A 377 -5.26 -8.84 -24.73
CA ASP A 377 -6.57 -8.32 -25.15
C ASP A 377 -7.79 -9.19 -24.80
N GLN A 378 -7.62 -10.23 -23.99
CA GLN A 378 -8.72 -11.02 -23.45
C GLN A 378 -9.12 -10.50 -22.07
N PRO A 379 -10.37 -10.09 -21.86
CA PRO A 379 -10.87 -9.70 -20.56
C PRO A 379 -10.82 -10.84 -19.55
N MET A 380 -10.49 -10.50 -18.32
CA MET A 380 -10.30 -11.44 -17.22
C MET A 380 -11.44 -11.35 -16.21
N ALA A 381 -11.68 -12.47 -15.55
CA ALA A 381 -12.65 -12.58 -14.45
C ALA A 381 -11.98 -12.67 -13.08
N ASN A 382 -10.70 -12.28 -12.97
CA ASN A 382 -9.99 -12.43 -11.70
C ASN A 382 -10.63 -11.64 -10.56
N ASN A 383 -10.51 -12.22 -9.37
CA ASN A 383 -10.74 -11.59 -8.10
C ASN A 383 -9.68 -12.14 -7.15
N ALA A 384 -8.65 -11.35 -6.88
CA ALA A 384 -7.53 -11.73 -6.03
C ALA A 384 -7.46 -10.80 -4.82
N GLU A 385 -7.37 -11.38 -3.64
CA GLU A 385 -7.26 -10.70 -2.35
C GLU A 385 -5.80 -10.67 -1.90
N TYR A 386 -5.26 -9.48 -1.64
CA TYR A 386 -3.93 -9.25 -1.08
C TYR A 386 -4.02 -8.80 0.38
N GLN A 387 -3.38 -9.53 1.29
CA GLN A 387 -3.27 -9.16 2.70
C GLN A 387 -2.24 -8.04 2.86
N ALA A 388 -2.69 -6.80 2.88
CA ALA A 388 -1.81 -5.63 2.98
C ALA A 388 -1.30 -5.41 4.41
N ILE A 389 -2.16 -5.59 5.43
CA ILE A 389 -1.82 -5.40 6.85
C ILE A 389 -2.10 -6.67 7.63
N TYR A 390 -1.13 -7.14 8.42
CA TYR A 390 -1.34 -8.19 9.41
C TYR A 390 -1.64 -7.59 10.78
N THR A 391 -2.72 -8.03 11.39
CA THR A 391 -3.00 -7.76 12.81
C THR A 391 -2.37 -8.83 13.68
N LEU A 392 -1.46 -8.43 14.56
CA LEU A 392 -0.90 -9.31 15.58
C LEU A 392 -1.75 -9.18 16.86
N SER A 393 -2.43 -10.26 17.24
CA SER A 393 -3.04 -10.35 18.57
C SER A 393 -1.96 -10.79 19.55
N ILE A 394 -1.50 -9.88 20.42
CA ILE A 394 -0.61 -10.23 21.52
C ILE A 394 -1.51 -10.63 22.69
N PRO A 395 -1.49 -11.92 23.12
CA PRO A 395 -2.24 -12.31 24.31
C PRO A 395 -1.68 -11.54 25.51
N VAL A 396 -2.52 -10.75 26.16
CA VAL A 396 -2.19 -10.15 27.45
C VAL A 396 -2.31 -11.28 28.48
N ALA A 397 -1.21 -11.65 29.08
CA ALA A 397 -1.25 -12.59 30.20
C ALA A 397 -2.12 -12.01 31.34
N PRO A 398 -2.94 -12.83 32.01
CA PRO A 398 -3.82 -12.39 33.08
C PRO A 398 -3.04 -11.88 34.32
#